data_1dc771a58cb5b5f61a696a6bfa874903
#
_entry.id   1dc771a58cb5b5f61a696a6bfa874903
#
_cell.length_a   1.000
_cell.length_b   1.000
_cell.length_c   1.000
_cell.angle_alpha   90.00
_cell.angle_beta   90.00
_cell.angle_gamma   90.00
#
_symmetry.space_group_name_H-M   'P 1'
#
loop_
_entity.id
_entity.type
_entity.pdbx_description
1 polymer ?
#
loop_
_entity_poly.entity_id
_entity_poly.type
_entity_poly.pdbx_seq_one_letter_code
_entity_poly.pdbx_strand_id
1 'polypeptide(L)'
;IVTKCDDSLIRIYNGRDYPLRRSRGYVPYPVSVPVEHMLLACGAEQKASFCLSKRSHAFPSQHMGDLKNVQTLENWERQIDHFSALYDIKPAAIACDMHPDYLSTAYAEERAERDAVPLLRVQHHHAHMVSCMADNCLEGECLGLIWDGTGYGTDGATWGGELLAGGARGFERLGSIRPIPLPGGDLAALEIRRIAEALRFESGLAGEDTLLRRMLERGVSCPRSSGMGRLFDGVCALAGIRAESSYEGQGAVLLEAAADEAESGEYDLAFEDNVFDWRPMIRQIAALGEAPGTVAAKFMNTLVSMVA
;
A
#
# COMPACT_ATOMS: atom_id res chain seq x y z
N ILE A 1 -2.68 29.00 13.31
CA ILE A 1 -3.56 28.01 12.63
C ILE A 1 -3.78 26.89 13.63
N VAL A 2 -5.04 26.63 14.00
CA VAL A 2 -5.38 25.59 14.99
C VAL A 2 -5.35 24.21 14.33
N THR A 3 -5.79 24.12 13.10
CA THR A 3 -5.86 22.87 12.32
C THR A 3 -5.01 23.01 11.06
N LYS A 4 -4.01 22.15 10.90
CA LYS A 4 -3.29 22.02 9.63
C LYS A 4 -4.23 21.36 8.62
N CYS A 5 -4.43 22.02 7.47
CA CYS A 5 -5.25 21.50 6.39
C CYS A 5 -4.65 22.00 5.06
N ASP A 6 -4.00 21.12 4.35
CA ASP A 6 -3.46 21.40 3.02
C ASP A 6 -4.53 21.21 1.94
N ASP A 7 -4.23 21.53 0.69
CA ASP A 7 -5.11 21.28 -0.43
C ASP A 7 -5.22 19.77 -0.70
N SER A 8 -6.39 19.35 -1.15
CA SER A 8 -6.59 17.99 -1.63
C SER A 8 -5.86 17.77 -2.95
N LEU A 9 -5.32 16.58 -3.14
CA LEU A 9 -4.78 16.13 -4.42
C LEU A 9 -5.78 15.15 -5.03
N ILE A 10 -6.32 15.51 -6.19
CA ILE A 10 -7.30 14.69 -6.90
C ILE A 10 -6.83 14.42 -8.34
N ARG A 11 -7.28 13.30 -8.88
CA ARG A 11 -7.21 12.98 -10.30
C ARG A 11 -8.63 12.90 -10.85
N ILE A 12 -8.87 13.42 -12.04
CA ILE A 12 -10.13 13.22 -12.74
C ILE A 12 -10.00 11.96 -13.58
N TYR A 13 -10.85 10.98 -13.30
CA TYR A 13 -10.91 9.75 -14.06
C TYR A 13 -12.35 9.46 -14.49
N ASN A 14 -12.59 9.31 -15.80
CA ASN A 14 -13.93 9.13 -16.37
C ASN A 14 -14.96 10.18 -15.89
N GLY A 15 -14.53 11.44 -15.74
CA GLY A 15 -15.37 12.56 -15.30
C GLY A 15 -15.75 12.53 -13.81
N ARG A 16 -15.09 11.70 -13.00
CA ARG A 16 -15.28 11.63 -11.55
C ARG A 16 -14.00 12.03 -10.82
N ASP A 17 -14.19 12.68 -9.67
CA ASP A 17 -13.10 13.00 -8.75
C ASP A 17 -12.56 11.73 -8.12
N TYR A 18 -11.23 11.54 -8.20
CA TYR A 18 -10.51 10.46 -7.56
C TYR A 18 -9.48 11.05 -6.58
N PRO A 19 -9.82 11.12 -5.26
CA PRO A 19 -8.93 11.72 -4.27
C PRO A 19 -7.69 10.84 -4.02
N LEU A 20 -6.52 11.36 -4.33
CA LEU A 20 -5.22 10.76 -3.97
C LEU A 20 -4.81 11.16 -2.55
N ARG A 21 -5.13 12.41 -2.17
CA ARG A 21 -4.97 12.93 -0.80
C ARG A 21 -6.22 13.72 -0.45
N ARG A 22 -6.97 13.21 0.50
CA ARG A 22 -8.20 13.81 0.97
C ARG A 22 -7.89 14.88 2.02
N SER A 23 -8.26 16.15 1.79
CA SER A 23 -8.03 17.26 2.68
C SER A 23 -9.08 18.37 2.44
N ARG A 24 -8.68 19.61 2.20
CA ARG A 24 -9.57 20.76 2.01
C ARG A 24 -10.61 20.49 0.92
N GLY A 25 -11.87 20.78 1.21
CA GLY A 25 -13.02 20.56 0.31
C GLY A 25 -13.67 19.19 0.45
N TYR A 26 -12.97 18.19 1.00
CA TYR A 26 -13.48 16.83 1.23
C TYR A 26 -13.59 16.48 2.72
N VAL A 27 -12.75 17.06 3.55
CA VAL A 27 -12.82 16.93 5.01
C VAL A 27 -13.58 18.15 5.54
N PRO A 28 -14.52 17.97 6.46
CA PRO A 28 -14.83 16.79 7.27
C PRO A 28 -16.05 15.98 6.81
N TYR A 29 -16.35 15.93 5.52
CA TYR A 29 -17.51 15.16 5.07
C TYR A 29 -17.41 13.68 5.44
N PRO A 30 -18.46 13.07 6.01
CA PRO A 30 -18.46 11.69 6.43
C PRO A 30 -18.64 10.72 5.25
N VAL A 31 -18.21 9.48 5.50
CA VAL A 31 -18.56 8.30 4.70
C VAL A 31 -19.61 7.50 5.47
N SER A 32 -20.66 7.03 4.80
CA SER A 32 -21.66 6.15 5.42
C SER A 32 -21.06 4.75 5.65
N VAL A 33 -21.17 4.24 6.86
CA VAL A 33 -20.67 2.91 7.25
C VAL A 33 -21.66 2.25 8.20
N PRO A 34 -21.85 0.92 8.19
CA PRO A 34 -22.78 0.24 9.08
C PRO A 34 -22.20 0.06 10.50
N VAL A 35 -21.66 1.14 11.08
CA VAL A 35 -21.04 1.14 12.42
C VAL A 35 -21.72 2.15 13.31
N GLU A 36 -22.47 1.70 14.30
CA GLU A 36 -23.20 2.57 15.22
C GLU A 36 -22.36 3.04 16.42
N HIS A 37 -21.33 2.28 16.76
CA HIS A 37 -20.46 2.58 17.90
C HIS A 37 -19.53 3.76 17.60
N MET A 38 -19.24 4.53 18.65
CA MET A 38 -18.19 5.54 18.59
C MET A 38 -16.83 4.85 18.66
N LEU A 39 -16.04 4.96 17.60
CA LEU A 39 -14.73 4.35 17.50
C LEU A 39 -13.69 5.39 17.10
N LEU A 40 -12.45 5.14 17.48
CA LEU A 40 -11.27 5.79 16.92
C LEU A 40 -10.47 4.74 16.14
N ALA A 41 -10.18 4.98 14.86
CA ALA A 41 -9.24 4.20 14.07
C ALA A 41 -7.99 5.06 13.81
N CYS A 42 -6.83 4.59 14.27
CA CYS A 42 -5.57 5.33 14.22
C CYS A 42 -4.86 5.23 12.86
N GLY A 43 -5.22 4.24 12.03
CA GLY A 43 -4.58 4.03 10.72
C GLY A 43 -3.16 3.50 10.82
N ALA A 44 -2.42 3.66 9.72
CA ALA A 44 -1.00 3.28 9.60
C ALA A 44 -0.08 4.50 9.79
N GLU A 45 1.22 4.36 9.49
CA GLU A 45 2.23 5.36 9.80
C GLU A 45 2.51 6.35 8.66
N GLN A 46 2.64 5.84 7.43
CA GLN A 46 2.88 6.66 6.25
C GLN A 46 1.57 7.18 5.67
N LYS A 47 1.59 8.40 5.09
CA LYS A 47 0.37 9.05 4.56
C LYS A 47 -0.78 9.03 5.59
N ALA A 48 -0.44 9.17 6.86
CA ALA A 48 -1.32 8.94 7.99
C ALA A 48 -2.60 9.78 7.91
N SER A 49 -3.67 9.16 8.34
CA SER A 49 -4.95 9.76 8.68
C SER A 49 -5.55 8.95 9.81
N PHE A 50 -6.45 9.55 10.57
CA PHE A 50 -7.28 8.82 11.53
C PHE A 50 -8.73 8.90 11.11
N CYS A 51 -9.57 8.08 11.72
CA CYS A 51 -11.01 8.12 11.48
C CYS A 51 -11.76 7.99 12.80
N LEU A 52 -12.80 8.81 12.96
CA LEU A 52 -13.76 8.68 14.05
C LEU A 52 -15.08 8.18 13.50
N SER A 53 -15.85 7.41 14.27
CA SER A 53 -17.19 6.98 13.88
C SER A 53 -18.26 7.38 14.89
N LYS A 54 -19.45 7.70 14.38
CA LYS A 54 -20.65 8.00 15.17
C LYS A 54 -21.91 7.85 14.30
N ARG A 55 -22.91 7.11 14.79
CA ARG A 55 -24.25 7.02 14.16
C ARG A 55 -24.21 6.66 12.67
N SER A 56 -23.59 5.55 12.33
CA SER A 56 -23.44 5.05 10.96
C SER A 56 -22.66 5.98 10.01
N HIS A 57 -21.81 6.84 10.56
CA HIS A 57 -20.92 7.71 9.81
C HIS A 57 -19.48 7.54 10.29
N ALA A 58 -18.56 7.46 9.35
CA ALA A 58 -17.13 7.55 9.57
C ALA A 58 -16.64 8.93 9.11
N PHE A 59 -15.82 9.56 9.92
CA PHE A 59 -15.23 10.89 9.69
C PHE A 59 -13.72 10.74 9.52
N PRO A 60 -13.23 10.39 8.33
CA PRO A 60 -11.79 10.35 8.08
C PRO A 60 -11.20 11.75 8.20
N SER A 61 -10.04 11.85 8.86
CA SER A 61 -9.29 13.11 8.94
C SER A 61 -8.70 13.49 7.57
N GLN A 62 -8.18 14.70 7.50
CA GLN A 62 -7.33 15.10 6.40
C GLN A 62 -6.03 14.29 6.39
N HIS A 63 -5.38 14.24 5.23
CA HIS A 63 -4.04 13.70 5.10
C HIS A 63 -3.07 14.44 6.02
N MET A 64 -2.37 13.72 6.89
CA MET A 64 -1.47 14.28 7.89
C MET A 64 0.00 14.20 7.48
N GLY A 65 0.38 13.12 6.80
CA GLY A 65 1.76 12.86 6.38
C GLY A 65 2.40 11.68 7.11
N ASP A 66 3.72 11.66 7.18
CA ASP A 66 4.50 10.59 7.81
C ASP A 66 4.68 10.87 9.31
N LEU A 67 4.22 9.94 10.15
CA LEU A 67 4.29 10.06 11.61
C LEU A 67 5.71 9.92 12.18
N LYS A 68 6.67 9.44 11.42
CA LYS A 68 8.10 9.47 11.80
C LYS A 68 8.64 10.89 11.97
N ASN A 69 7.95 11.88 11.39
CA ASN A 69 8.22 13.28 11.68
C ASN A 69 7.52 13.70 12.97
N VAL A 70 8.29 14.11 13.96
CA VAL A 70 7.80 14.47 15.31
C VAL A 70 6.69 15.53 15.25
N GLN A 71 6.85 16.57 14.42
CA GLN A 71 5.84 17.64 14.29
C GLN A 71 4.54 17.11 13.67
N THR A 72 4.65 16.16 12.76
CA THR A 72 3.47 15.50 12.16
C THR A 72 2.76 14.65 13.19
N LEU A 73 3.48 13.85 13.98
CA LEU A 73 2.93 13.03 15.05
C LEU A 73 2.20 13.89 16.09
N GLU A 74 2.86 14.92 16.65
CA GLU A 74 2.24 15.83 17.60
C GLU A 74 0.98 16.53 17.07
N ASN A 75 1.00 16.89 15.78
CA ASN A 75 -0.17 17.49 15.14
C ASN A 75 -1.29 16.46 14.94
N TRP A 76 -0.96 15.22 14.56
CA TRP A 76 -1.91 14.13 14.39
C TRP A 76 -2.63 13.80 15.71
N GLU A 77 -1.91 13.68 16.82
CA GLU A 77 -2.47 13.48 18.16
C GLU A 77 -3.42 14.63 18.57
N ARG A 78 -3.00 15.88 18.37
CA ARG A 78 -3.84 17.04 18.65
C ARG A 78 -5.10 17.08 17.80
N GLN A 79 -5.02 16.63 16.54
CA GLN A 79 -6.18 16.59 15.66
C GLN A 79 -7.17 15.49 16.06
N ILE A 80 -6.72 14.36 16.59
CA ILE A 80 -7.61 13.33 17.16
C ILE A 80 -8.43 13.93 18.30
N ASP A 81 -7.79 14.63 19.23
CA ASP A 81 -8.48 15.26 20.35
C ASP A 81 -9.41 16.38 19.89
N HIS A 82 -8.98 17.18 18.93
CA HIS A 82 -9.79 18.27 18.36
C HIS A 82 -11.04 17.74 17.67
N PHE A 83 -10.92 16.73 16.81
CA PHE A 83 -12.07 16.12 16.12
C PHE A 83 -12.98 15.38 17.10
N SER A 84 -12.43 14.71 18.10
CA SER A 84 -13.21 14.06 19.16
C SER A 84 -14.07 15.06 19.91
N ALA A 85 -13.51 16.23 20.26
CA ALA A 85 -14.26 17.31 20.91
C ALA A 85 -15.26 17.96 19.96
N LEU A 86 -14.90 18.22 18.70
CA LEU A 86 -15.76 18.85 17.69
C LEU A 86 -17.03 18.03 17.42
N TYR A 87 -16.90 16.71 17.31
CA TYR A 87 -18.02 15.80 17.03
C TYR A 87 -18.68 15.23 18.30
N ASP A 88 -18.18 15.59 19.49
CA ASP A 88 -18.61 14.98 20.75
C ASP A 88 -18.57 13.44 20.65
N ILE A 89 -17.38 12.92 20.35
CA ILE A 89 -17.08 11.49 20.22
C ILE A 89 -16.19 11.07 21.39
N LYS A 90 -16.67 10.10 22.16
CA LYS A 90 -15.88 9.37 23.16
C LYS A 90 -15.76 7.93 22.67
N PRO A 91 -14.60 7.51 22.17
CA PRO A 91 -14.44 6.18 21.61
C PRO A 91 -14.75 5.09 22.63
N ALA A 92 -15.58 4.13 22.25
CA ALA A 92 -15.86 2.92 23.02
C ALA A 92 -14.86 1.80 22.74
N ALA A 93 -14.10 1.91 21.63
CA ALA A 93 -12.97 1.07 21.30
C ALA A 93 -12.03 1.83 20.35
N ILE A 94 -10.77 1.40 20.30
CA ILE A 94 -9.74 1.96 19.43
C ILE A 94 -9.25 0.87 18.47
N ALA A 95 -9.14 1.20 17.19
CA ALA A 95 -8.57 0.32 16.17
C ALA A 95 -7.20 0.84 15.71
N CYS A 96 -6.26 -0.07 15.46
CA CYS A 96 -4.94 0.23 14.93
C CYS A 96 -4.50 -0.83 13.91
N ASP A 97 -3.44 -0.53 13.18
CA ASP A 97 -2.74 -1.50 12.33
C ASP A 97 -2.14 -2.64 13.18
N MET A 98 -1.93 -3.79 12.57
CA MET A 98 -1.24 -4.92 13.22
C MET A 98 0.27 -4.71 13.34
N HIS A 99 0.85 -3.76 12.61
CA HIS A 99 2.29 -3.52 12.64
C HIS A 99 2.75 -3.06 14.03
N PRO A 100 3.65 -3.81 14.71
CA PRO A 100 3.97 -3.54 16.12
C PRO A 100 4.78 -2.24 16.32
N ASP A 101 5.56 -1.84 15.30
CA ASP A 101 6.51 -0.74 15.42
C ASP A 101 5.97 0.59 14.86
N TYR A 102 4.70 0.66 14.46
CA TYR A 102 4.12 1.92 14.01
C TYR A 102 3.84 2.86 15.21
N LEU A 103 4.18 4.13 15.07
CA LEU A 103 3.89 5.15 16.07
C LEU A 103 2.38 5.33 16.28
N SER A 104 1.57 5.15 15.23
CA SER A 104 0.12 5.09 15.35
C SER A 104 -0.38 3.92 16.20
N THR A 105 0.30 2.76 16.14
CA THR A 105 0.00 1.58 16.96
C THR A 105 0.36 1.84 18.41
N ALA A 106 1.56 2.37 18.68
CA ALA A 106 2.00 2.72 20.03
C ALA A 106 1.04 3.73 20.68
N TYR A 107 0.66 4.79 19.96
CA TYR A 107 -0.35 5.73 20.44
C TYR A 107 -1.71 5.07 20.74
N ALA A 108 -2.15 4.16 19.86
CA ALA A 108 -3.42 3.46 20.04
C ALA A 108 -3.43 2.60 21.31
N GLU A 109 -2.30 1.94 21.61
CA GLU A 109 -2.10 1.13 22.83
C GLU A 109 -2.18 2.01 24.08
N GLU A 110 -1.39 3.08 24.13
CA GLU A 110 -1.39 4.03 25.25
C GLU A 110 -2.77 4.68 25.44
N ARG A 111 -3.42 5.03 24.32
CA ARG A 111 -4.76 5.64 24.36
C ARG A 111 -5.81 4.67 24.87
N ALA A 112 -5.79 3.40 24.43
CA ALA A 112 -6.73 2.38 24.86
C ALA A 112 -6.58 2.06 26.36
N GLU A 113 -5.35 1.98 26.85
CA GLU A 113 -5.06 1.79 28.28
C GLU A 113 -5.55 3.00 29.12
N ARG A 114 -5.20 4.22 28.71
CA ARG A 114 -5.61 5.45 29.40
C ARG A 114 -7.12 5.62 29.48
N ASP A 115 -7.82 5.33 28.38
CA ASP A 115 -9.27 5.53 28.29
C ASP A 115 -10.05 4.29 28.80
N ALA A 116 -9.34 3.21 29.17
CA ALA A 116 -9.88 1.91 29.63
C ALA A 116 -10.89 1.29 28.63
N VAL A 117 -10.56 1.31 27.33
CA VAL A 117 -11.38 0.78 26.25
C VAL A 117 -10.65 -0.35 25.49
N PRO A 118 -11.39 -1.26 24.82
CA PRO A 118 -10.76 -2.30 23.99
C PRO A 118 -9.90 -1.75 22.85
N LEU A 119 -8.78 -2.44 22.58
CA LEU A 119 -7.94 -2.24 21.41
C LEU A 119 -8.20 -3.33 20.37
N LEU A 120 -8.45 -2.92 19.13
CA LEU A 120 -8.70 -3.80 17.98
C LEU A 120 -7.55 -3.67 16.98
N ARG A 121 -6.83 -4.78 16.73
CA ARG A 121 -5.78 -4.82 15.71
C ARG A 121 -6.37 -5.28 14.39
N VAL A 122 -6.18 -4.52 13.33
CA VAL A 122 -6.74 -4.75 12.01
C VAL A 122 -5.61 -5.02 11.02
N GLN A 123 -5.74 -6.10 10.24
CA GLN A 123 -4.77 -6.41 9.20
C GLN A 123 -4.84 -5.35 8.08
N HIS A 124 -3.69 -4.87 7.65
CA HIS A 124 -3.52 -3.74 6.74
C HIS A 124 -4.30 -3.88 5.43
N HIS A 125 -4.11 -4.98 4.72
CA HIS A 125 -4.75 -5.21 3.41
C HIS A 125 -6.24 -5.53 3.54
N HIS A 126 -6.67 -6.11 4.66
CA HIS A 126 -8.09 -6.24 4.98
C HIS A 126 -8.74 -4.86 5.18
N ALA A 127 -8.04 -3.93 5.83
CA ALA A 127 -8.50 -2.55 5.96
C ALA A 127 -8.65 -1.86 4.59
N HIS A 128 -7.69 -2.05 3.67
CA HIS A 128 -7.80 -1.57 2.28
C HIS A 128 -9.04 -2.14 1.58
N MET A 129 -9.25 -3.46 1.64
CA MET A 129 -10.41 -4.12 1.05
C MET A 129 -11.72 -3.55 1.58
N VAL A 130 -11.87 -3.49 2.91
CA VAL A 130 -13.10 -3.01 3.55
C VAL A 130 -13.34 -1.53 3.32
N SER A 131 -12.28 -0.71 3.23
CA SER A 131 -12.44 0.72 2.89
C SER A 131 -12.97 0.92 1.48
N CYS A 132 -12.50 0.13 0.51
CA CYS A 132 -13.03 0.12 -0.85
C CYS A 132 -14.49 -0.35 -0.89
N MET A 133 -14.82 -1.41 -0.13
CA MET A 133 -16.22 -1.85 -0.01
C MET A 133 -17.12 -0.75 0.55
N ALA A 134 -16.67 -0.06 1.59
CA ALA A 134 -17.44 1.02 2.23
C ALA A 134 -17.66 2.20 1.29
N ASP A 135 -16.63 2.62 0.54
CA ASP A 135 -16.74 3.73 -0.42
C ASP A 135 -17.70 3.42 -1.57
N ASN A 136 -17.80 2.14 -1.95
CA ASN A 136 -18.70 1.68 -3.01
C ASN A 136 -20.02 1.08 -2.50
N CYS A 137 -20.31 1.19 -1.20
CA CYS A 137 -21.53 0.63 -0.58
C CYS A 137 -21.72 -0.87 -0.85
N LEU A 138 -20.64 -1.65 -0.88
CA LEU A 138 -20.66 -3.09 -1.09
C LEU A 138 -20.86 -3.81 0.25
N GLU A 139 -21.76 -4.78 0.25
CA GLU A 139 -22.05 -5.65 1.40
C GLU A 139 -21.77 -7.12 1.04
N GLY A 140 -21.59 -7.95 2.07
CA GLY A 140 -21.33 -9.37 1.92
C GLY A 140 -19.85 -9.70 1.72
N GLU A 141 -19.60 -10.78 0.99
CA GLU A 141 -18.25 -11.25 0.67
C GLU A 141 -17.85 -10.85 -0.74
N CYS A 142 -16.58 -10.53 -0.92
CA CYS A 142 -16.03 -10.20 -2.22
C CYS A 142 -14.61 -10.78 -2.37
N LEU A 143 -14.11 -10.80 -3.59
CA LEU A 143 -12.69 -10.99 -3.88
C LEU A 143 -12.03 -9.62 -3.97
N GLY A 144 -10.89 -9.49 -3.29
CA GLY A 144 -10.07 -8.28 -3.31
C GLY A 144 -8.67 -8.59 -3.84
N LEU A 145 -8.29 -7.91 -4.92
CA LEU A 145 -6.89 -7.79 -5.33
C LEU A 145 -6.34 -6.52 -4.70
N ILE A 146 -5.54 -6.69 -3.67
CA ILE A 146 -5.07 -5.58 -2.84
C ILE A 146 -3.60 -5.32 -3.16
N TRP A 147 -3.35 -4.19 -3.82
CA TRP A 147 -2.04 -3.79 -4.26
C TRP A 147 -1.51 -2.62 -3.44
N ASP A 148 -0.37 -2.84 -2.81
CA ASP A 148 0.31 -1.88 -1.95
C ASP A 148 1.83 -2.04 -2.05
N GLY A 149 2.56 -1.11 -1.49
CA GLY A 149 4.02 -1.20 -1.36
C GLY A 149 4.45 -2.12 -0.23
N THR A 150 3.77 -2.01 0.92
CA THR A 150 4.13 -2.75 2.13
C THR A 150 3.03 -2.70 3.19
N GLY A 151 2.72 -3.82 3.80
CA GLY A 151 1.86 -3.94 4.97
C GLY A 151 2.22 -5.18 5.77
N TYR A 152 1.89 -5.19 7.06
CA TYR A 152 2.22 -6.29 7.96
C TYR A 152 1.25 -7.45 7.78
N GLY A 153 1.78 -8.60 7.37
CA GLY A 153 1.01 -9.83 7.19
C GLY A 153 0.67 -10.53 8.50
N THR A 154 -0.39 -11.33 8.50
CA THR A 154 -0.77 -12.15 9.67
C THR A 154 0.26 -13.25 9.99
N ASP A 155 1.14 -13.54 9.04
CA ASP A 155 2.26 -14.49 9.13
C ASP A 155 3.59 -13.80 9.49
N GLY A 156 3.56 -12.48 9.74
CA GLY A 156 4.74 -11.67 10.01
C GLY A 156 5.58 -11.32 8.77
N ALA A 157 5.13 -11.73 7.56
CA ALA A 157 5.77 -11.35 6.31
C ALA A 157 5.32 -9.96 5.83
N THR A 158 6.07 -9.39 4.90
CA THR A 158 5.70 -8.14 4.24
C THR A 158 4.80 -8.44 3.05
N TRP A 159 3.53 -8.08 3.17
CA TRP A 159 2.52 -8.21 2.13
C TRP A 159 2.39 -6.94 1.28
N GLY A 160 1.64 -7.05 0.15
CA GLY A 160 1.30 -5.91 -0.68
C GLY A 160 0.90 -6.23 -2.11
N GLY A 161 0.70 -7.52 -2.45
CA GLY A 161 0.15 -7.96 -3.73
C GLY A 161 -0.70 -9.19 -3.51
N GLU A 162 -1.84 -8.99 -2.78
CA GLU A 162 -2.61 -10.06 -2.17
C GLU A 162 -3.94 -10.30 -2.88
N LEU A 163 -4.34 -11.56 -2.97
CA LEU A 163 -5.70 -11.98 -3.31
C LEU A 163 -6.40 -12.40 -2.02
N LEU A 164 -7.40 -11.65 -1.61
CA LEU A 164 -8.18 -11.88 -0.41
C LEU A 164 -9.63 -12.23 -0.78
N ALA A 165 -10.24 -13.14 -0.04
CA ALA A 165 -11.68 -13.37 -0.08
C ALA A 165 -12.28 -13.07 1.28
N GLY A 166 -13.42 -12.39 1.34
CA GLY A 166 -14.10 -12.08 2.59
C GLY A 166 -14.90 -10.80 2.56
N GLY A 167 -15.13 -10.22 3.72
CA GLY A 167 -15.92 -9.00 3.89
C GLY A 167 -15.54 -8.26 5.17
N ALA A 168 -16.41 -7.39 5.66
CA ALA A 168 -16.13 -6.54 6.82
C ALA A 168 -15.79 -7.29 8.11
N ARG A 169 -16.20 -8.56 8.24
CA ARG A 169 -16.01 -9.34 9.47
C ARG A 169 -14.74 -10.19 9.49
N GLY A 170 -14.09 -10.37 8.35
CA GLY A 170 -12.90 -11.19 8.23
C GLY A 170 -12.57 -11.51 6.78
N PHE A 171 -11.44 -12.14 6.59
CA PHE A 171 -10.92 -12.50 5.28
C PHE A 171 -10.12 -13.80 5.32
N GLU A 172 -9.99 -14.41 4.16
CA GLU A 172 -9.07 -15.49 3.86
C GLU A 172 -8.07 -15.00 2.81
N ARG A 173 -6.77 -15.28 2.99
CA ARG A 173 -5.75 -15.04 1.98
C ARG A 173 -5.75 -16.20 1.00
N LEU A 174 -6.23 -15.96 -0.21
CA LEU A 174 -6.29 -16.99 -1.25
C LEU A 174 -4.97 -17.08 -2.02
N GLY A 175 -4.23 -15.99 -2.18
CA GLY A 175 -3.00 -15.99 -2.94
C GLY A 175 -2.26 -14.66 -2.86
N SER A 176 -1.13 -14.59 -3.57
CA SER A 176 -0.31 -13.37 -3.67
C SER A 176 0.53 -13.38 -4.94
N ILE A 177 1.16 -12.25 -5.25
CA ILE A 177 2.28 -12.28 -6.19
C ILE A 177 3.44 -13.06 -5.55
N ARG A 178 4.28 -13.64 -6.40
CA ARG A 178 5.51 -14.31 -5.95
C ARG A 178 6.38 -13.35 -5.15
N PRO A 179 6.74 -13.70 -3.89
CA PRO A 179 7.52 -12.80 -3.05
C PRO A 179 8.90 -12.49 -3.64
N ILE A 180 9.27 -11.21 -3.63
CA ILE A 180 10.52 -10.66 -4.16
C ILE A 180 11.50 -10.52 -3.01
N PRO A 181 12.74 -11.04 -3.12
CA PRO A 181 13.77 -10.75 -2.13
C PRO A 181 14.22 -9.29 -2.23
N LEU A 182 14.44 -8.66 -1.07
CA LEU A 182 14.84 -7.27 -0.94
C LEU A 182 16.28 -7.17 -0.41
N PRO A 183 17.30 -7.16 -1.27
CA PRO A 183 18.70 -7.11 -0.82
C PRO A 183 19.01 -5.80 -0.09
N GLY A 184 19.29 -5.90 1.22
CA GLY A 184 19.48 -4.77 2.11
C GLY A 184 18.19 -4.26 2.79
N GLY A 185 17.09 -5.00 2.70
CA GLY A 185 15.82 -4.62 3.34
C GLY A 185 15.29 -3.28 2.82
N ASP A 186 15.05 -2.32 3.71
CA ASP A 186 14.50 -1.00 3.38
C ASP A 186 15.33 -0.21 2.37
N LEU A 187 16.65 -0.45 2.32
CA LEU A 187 17.53 0.17 1.33
C LEU A 187 17.14 -0.19 -0.12
N ALA A 188 16.55 -1.38 -0.34
CA ALA A 188 16.07 -1.77 -1.65
C ALA A 188 14.92 -0.88 -2.16
N ALA A 189 14.13 -0.28 -1.28
CA ALA A 189 13.07 0.66 -1.64
C ALA A 189 13.61 2.04 -2.07
N LEU A 190 14.83 2.38 -1.66
CA LEU A 190 15.53 3.61 -2.09
C LEU A 190 16.39 3.32 -3.33
N GLU A 191 17.20 2.27 -3.29
CA GLU A 191 18.04 1.82 -4.40
C GLU A 191 17.29 0.73 -5.21
N ILE A 192 16.28 1.14 -5.98
CA ILE A 192 15.36 0.21 -6.67
C ILE A 192 16.07 -0.70 -7.70
N ARG A 193 17.28 -0.36 -8.13
CA ARG A 193 18.17 -1.25 -8.88
C ARG A 193 18.46 -2.58 -8.15
N ARG A 194 18.40 -2.61 -6.81
CA ARG A 194 18.56 -3.83 -6.01
C ARG A 194 17.42 -4.80 -6.24
N ILE A 195 16.21 -4.26 -6.42
CA ILE A 195 15.02 -5.07 -6.72
C ILE A 195 15.14 -5.61 -8.16
N ALA A 196 15.58 -4.80 -9.12
CA ALA A 196 15.83 -5.26 -10.48
C ALA A 196 16.81 -6.45 -10.50
N GLU A 197 17.92 -6.39 -9.75
CA GLU A 197 18.85 -7.50 -9.60
C GLU A 197 18.18 -8.74 -8.95
N ALA A 198 17.34 -8.55 -7.96
CA ALA A 198 16.59 -9.64 -7.34
C ALA A 198 15.61 -10.30 -8.31
N LEU A 199 14.90 -9.50 -9.14
CA LEU A 199 14.01 -10.01 -10.19
C LEU A 199 14.78 -10.80 -11.24
N ARG A 200 15.94 -10.31 -11.70
CA ARG A 200 16.84 -11.03 -12.63
C ARG A 200 17.30 -12.36 -12.01
N PHE A 201 17.77 -12.32 -10.77
CA PHE A 201 18.27 -13.50 -10.04
C PHE A 201 17.20 -14.60 -9.93
N GLU A 202 16.01 -14.25 -9.42
CA GLU A 202 14.88 -15.20 -9.27
C GLU A 202 14.38 -15.73 -10.64
N SER A 203 14.58 -14.97 -11.71
CA SER A 203 14.20 -15.36 -13.07
C SER A 203 15.28 -16.21 -13.78
N GLY A 204 16.41 -16.50 -13.13
CA GLY A 204 17.52 -17.28 -13.68
C GLY A 204 18.38 -16.50 -14.69
N LEU A 205 18.32 -15.17 -14.67
CA LEU A 205 19.08 -14.29 -15.55
C LEU A 205 20.43 -13.90 -14.96
N ALA A 206 21.39 -13.52 -15.81
CA ALA A 206 22.65 -12.95 -15.35
C ALA A 206 22.39 -11.59 -14.67
N GLY A 207 23.06 -11.36 -13.54
CA GLY A 207 23.05 -10.08 -12.84
C GLY A 207 24.27 -9.24 -13.20
N GLU A 208 24.18 -7.95 -12.88
CA GLU A 208 25.26 -6.98 -13.13
C GLU A 208 26.08 -6.71 -11.86
N ASP A 209 25.46 -6.82 -10.67
CA ASP A 209 26.09 -6.57 -9.36
C ASP A 209 26.47 -7.87 -8.64
N THR A 210 27.77 -8.16 -8.61
CA THR A 210 28.31 -9.38 -7.98
C THR A 210 28.10 -9.42 -6.46
N LEU A 211 28.02 -8.27 -5.78
CA LEU A 211 27.78 -8.20 -4.34
C LEU A 211 26.31 -8.53 -4.03
N LEU A 212 25.37 -7.90 -4.74
CA LEU A 212 23.95 -8.16 -4.59
C LEU A 212 23.63 -9.63 -4.90
N ARG A 213 24.24 -10.18 -5.93
CA ARG A 213 24.09 -11.59 -6.27
C ARG A 213 24.52 -12.52 -5.14
N ARG A 214 25.67 -12.27 -4.51
CA ARG A 214 26.14 -13.05 -3.36
C ARG A 214 25.20 -12.91 -2.16
N MET A 215 24.61 -11.74 -1.93
CA MET A 215 23.61 -11.55 -0.88
C MET A 215 22.37 -12.41 -1.15
N LEU A 216 21.88 -12.42 -2.39
CA LEU A 216 20.73 -13.22 -2.82
C LEU A 216 21.00 -14.72 -2.72
N GLU A 217 22.17 -15.20 -3.22
CA GLU A 217 22.58 -16.61 -3.14
C GLU A 217 22.66 -17.12 -1.69
N ARG A 218 23.06 -16.25 -0.75
CA ARG A 218 23.22 -16.60 0.66
C ARG A 218 22.01 -16.25 1.53
N GLY A 219 21.03 -15.54 0.98
CA GLY A 219 19.88 -15.04 1.73
C GLY A 219 20.22 -14.04 2.82
N VAL A 220 21.39 -13.36 2.74
CA VAL A 220 21.85 -12.45 3.79
C VAL A 220 21.22 -11.07 3.58
N SER A 221 20.51 -10.58 4.61
CA SER A 221 19.77 -9.30 4.58
C SER A 221 18.86 -9.19 3.36
N CYS A 222 18.14 -10.26 3.03
CA CYS A 222 17.22 -10.34 1.91
C CYS A 222 15.82 -10.76 2.38
N PRO A 223 15.13 -9.94 3.21
CA PRO A 223 13.73 -10.23 3.53
C PRO A 223 12.91 -10.32 2.24
N ARG A 224 11.80 -11.06 2.28
CA ARG A 224 10.94 -11.21 1.11
C ARG A 224 9.66 -10.40 1.29
N SER A 225 9.17 -9.83 0.19
CA SER A 225 7.93 -9.06 0.16
C SER A 225 7.09 -9.45 -1.05
N SER A 226 5.80 -9.63 -0.85
CA SER A 226 4.81 -9.70 -1.94
C SER A 226 4.31 -8.32 -2.37
N GLY A 227 4.97 -7.23 -1.94
CA GLY A 227 4.58 -5.86 -2.27
C GLY A 227 4.56 -5.58 -3.77
N MET A 228 3.39 -5.20 -4.31
CA MET A 228 3.24 -4.82 -5.71
C MET A 228 4.10 -3.59 -6.05
N GLY A 229 4.20 -2.63 -5.13
CA GLY A 229 5.08 -1.47 -5.28
C GLY A 229 6.54 -1.87 -5.52
N ARG A 230 7.00 -2.98 -4.94
CA ARG A 230 8.37 -3.51 -5.18
C ARG A 230 8.50 -4.06 -6.59
N LEU A 231 7.46 -4.69 -7.14
CA LEU A 231 7.47 -5.13 -8.54
C LEU A 231 7.55 -3.94 -9.50
N PHE A 232 6.76 -2.88 -9.27
CA PHE A 232 6.85 -1.62 -10.02
C PHE A 232 8.25 -1.01 -9.98
N ASP A 233 8.85 -0.92 -8.79
CA ASP A 233 10.21 -0.37 -8.60
C ASP A 233 11.25 -1.19 -9.40
N GLY A 234 11.17 -2.51 -9.31
CA GLY A 234 12.08 -3.39 -10.04
C GLY A 234 11.94 -3.29 -11.55
N VAL A 235 10.70 -3.23 -12.07
CA VAL A 235 10.44 -3.08 -13.50
C VAL A 235 10.87 -1.70 -13.99
N CYS A 236 10.65 -0.64 -13.22
CA CYS A 236 11.14 0.71 -13.52
C CYS A 236 12.66 0.74 -13.70
N ALA A 237 13.39 0.05 -12.82
CA ALA A 237 14.85 -0.04 -12.91
C ALA A 237 15.29 -0.95 -14.08
N LEU A 238 14.60 -2.07 -14.34
CA LEU A 238 14.88 -2.95 -15.49
C LEU A 238 14.66 -2.25 -16.83
N ALA A 239 13.64 -1.40 -16.92
CA ALA A 239 13.37 -0.58 -18.10
C ALA A 239 14.37 0.58 -18.28
N GLY A 240 15.30 0.76 -17.36
CA GLY A 240 16.30 1.85 -17.43
C GLY A 240 15.75 3.24 -17.17
N ILE A 241 14.54 3.35 -16.62
CA ILE A 241 13.88 4.64 -16.34
C ILE A 241 14.53 5.30 -15.13
N ARG A 242 14.76 4.52 -14.05
CA ARG A 242 15.38 5.03 -12.82
C ARG A 242 16.05 3.91 -12.02
N ALA A 243 17.18 4.22 -11.37
CA ALA A 243 17.92 3.27 -10.54
C ALA A 243 17.72 3.48 -9.02
N GLU A 244 17.36 4.70 -8.61
CA GLU A 244 17.22 5.12 -7.21
C GLU A 244 15.98 6.00 -7.04
N SER A 245 15.22 5.81 -5.96
CA SER A 245 14.05 6.61 -5.62
C SER A 245 14.38 7.63 -4.55
N SER A 246 13.87 8.85 -4.68
CA SER A 246 13.99 9.92 -3.71
C SER A 246 12.75 10.10 -2.84
N TYR A 247 11.64 9.45 -3.20
CA TYR A 247 10.40 9.40 -2.43
C TYR A 247 9.65 8.10 -2.75
N GLU A 248 8.75 7.71 -1.86
CA GLU A 248 7.95 6.49 -1.97
C GLU A 248 7.05 6.49 -3.22
N GLY A 249 7.05 5.40 -3.97
CA GLY A 249 6.24 5.22 -5.18
C GLY A 249 6.78 5.95 -6.42
N GLN A 250 7.98 6.56 -6.35
CA GLN A 250 8.55 7.27 -7.50
C GLN A 250 8.74 6.37 -8.71
N GLY A 251 9.17 5.12 -8.51
CA GLY A 251 9.33 4.16 -9.59
C GLY A 251 8.02 3.92 -10.35
N ALA A 252 6.92 3.72 -9.62
CA ALA A 252 5.60 3.51 -10.19
C ALA A 252 5.08 4.73 -10.98
N VAL A 253 5.23 5.92 -10.40
CA VAL A 253 4.81 7.18 -11.07
C VAL A 253 5.58 7.43 -12.35
N LEU A 254 6.89 7.19 -12.35
CA LEU A 254 7.72 7.36 -13.55
C LEU A 254 7.44 6.30 -14.61
N LEU A 255 7.13 5.07 -14.19
CA LEU A 255 6.74 4.00 -15.10
C LEU A 255 5.40 4.33 -15.78
N GLU A 256 4.40 4.79 -15.01
CA GLU A 256 3.12 5.27 -15.56
C GLU A 256 3.33 6.40 -16.56
N ALA A 257 4.13 7.40 -16.21
CA ALA A 257 4.40 8.56 -17.07
C ALA A 257 5.18 8.21 -18.36
N ALA A 258 5.93 7.11 -18.35
CA ALA A 258 6.70 6.67 -19.51
C ALA A 258 5.91 5.77 -20.47
N ALA A 259 4.75 5.24 -20.04
CA ALA A 259 3.98 4.26 -20.79
C ALA A 259 3.55 4.80 -22.17
N ASP A 260 3.77 4.00 -23.20
CA ASP A 260 3.30 4.30 -24.56
C ASP A 260 1.80 3.97 -24.65
N GLU A 261 0.97 4.99 -24.77
CA GLU A 261 -0.49 4.84 -24.85
C GLU A 261 -0.98 4.06 -26.08
N ALA A 262 -0.15 3.93 -27.11
CA ALA A 262 -0.49 3.18 -28.32
C ALA A 262 -0.14 1.68 -28.20
N GLU A 263 0.63 1.29 -27.19
CA GLU A 263 1.01 -0.11 -26.97
C GLU A 263 -0.10 -0.90 -26.27
N SER A 264 -0.55 -1.98 -26.89
CA SER A 264 -1.61 -2.86 -26.38
C SER A 264 -1.15 -4.28 -26.05
N GLY A 265 0.12 -4.59 -26.27
CA GLY A 265 0.70 -5.90 -25.95
C GLY A 265 0.82 -6.10 -24.44
N GLU A 266 1.06 -7.35 -24.06
CA GLU A 266 1.28 -7.77 -22.69
C GLU A 266 2.40 -8.81 -22.60
N TYR A 267 2.89 -9.06 -21.41
CA TYR A 267 3.86 -10.11 -21.10
C TYR A 267 3.16 -11.34 -20.50
N ASP A 268 3.84 -12.47 -20.53
CA ASP A 268 3.35 -13.68 -19.89
C ASP A 268 3.41 -13.57 -18.36
N LEU A 269 2.31 -13.91 -17.70
CA LEU A 269 2.21 -14.07 -16.26
C LEU A 269 1.68 -15.49 -15.99
N ALA A 270 2.32 -16.24 -15.10
CA ALA A 270 1.83 -17.55 -14.69
C ALA A 270 1.04 -17.44 -13.39
N PHE A 271 0.00 -18.27 -13.24
CA PHE A 271 -0.72 -18.41 -11.99
C PHE A 271 -0.78 -19.90 -11.64
N GLU A 272 -0.02 -20.28 -10.61
CA GLU A 272 0.08 -21.67 -10.13
C GLU A 272 0.12 -21.66 -8.59
N ASP A 273 -0.56 -22.61 -7.98
CA ASP A 273 -0.59 -22.79 -6.53
C ASP A 273 -0.95 -21.50 -5.75
N ASN A 274 -1.89 -20.73 -6.29
CA ASN A 274 -2.33 -19.44 -5.74
C ASN A 274 -1.24 -18.35 -5.72
N VAL A 275 -0.22 -18.47 -6.56
CA VAL A 275 0.86 -17.49 -6.72
C VAL A 275 0.85 -16.95 -8.14
N PHE A 276 0.75 -15.63 -8.28
CA PHE A 276 1.02 -14.94 -9.53
C PHE A 276 2.53 -14.82 -9.73
N ASP A 277 3.05 -15.61 -10.66
CA ASP A 277 4.50 -15.70 -10.92
C ASP A 277 4.92 -14.73 -12.02
N TRP A 278 5.61 -13.68 -11.64
CA TRP A 278 6.12 -12.63 -12.53
C TRP A 278 7.41 -13.01 -13.27
N ARG A 279 8.03 -14.15 -13.00
CA ARG A 279 9.31 -14.53 -13.63
C ARG A 279 9.25 -14.68 -15.15
N PRO A 280 8.18 -15.20 -15.78
CA PRO A 280 8.05 -15.20 -17.24
C PRO A 280 8.13 -13.80 -17.83
N MET A 281 7.39 -12.84 -17.27
CA MET A 281 7.41 -11.43 -17.66
C MET A 281 8.83 -10.83 -17.57
N ILE A 282 9.54 -11.04 -16.47
CA ILE A 282 10.91 -10.50 -16.30
C ILE A 282 11.88 -11.09 -17.34
N ARG A 283 11.74 -12.37 -17.68
CA ARG A 283 12.54 -12.99 -18.75
C ARG A 283 12.27 -12.35 -20.12
N GLN A 284 11.02 -12.03 -20.42
CA GLN A 284 10.64 -11.36 -21.68
C GLN A 284 11.17 -9.93 -21.73
N ILE A 285 11.03 -9.14 -20.67
CA ILE A 285 11.58 -7.79 -20.57
C ILE A 285 13.10 -7.80 -20.85
N ALA A 286 13.81 -8.74 -20.24
CA ALA A 286 15.26 -8.84 -20.41
C ALA A 286 15.67 -9.31 -21.82
N ALA A 287 14.87 -10.13 -22.49
CA ALA A 287 15.19 -10.73 -23.77
C ALA A 287 14.86 -9.82 -24.96
N LEU A 288 13.80 -9.03 -24.89
CA LEU A 288 13.26 -8.29 -26.03
C LEU A 288 13.99 -6.97 -26.29
N GLY A 289 14.63 -6.36 -25.29
CA GLY A 289 15.35 -5.10 -25.44
C GLY A 289 14.45 -3.95 -25.92
N GLU A 290 13.21 -3.94 -25.46
CA GLU A 290 12.19 -2.97 -25.86
C GLU A 290 12.46 -1.56 -25.27
N ALA A 291 11.89 -0.55 -25.90
CA ALA A 291 11.96 0.82 -25.38
C ALA A 291 11.27 0.94 -24.01
N PRO A 292 11.74 1.82 -23.11
CA PRO A 292 11.17 1.98 -21.78
C PRO A 292 9.64 2.19 -21.75
N GLY A 293 9.11 2.96 -22.72
CA GLY A 293 7.67 3.20 -22.85
C GLY A 293 6.87 1.94 -23.21
N THR A 294 7.40 1.11 -24.10
CA THR A 294 6.81 -0.20 -24.45
C THR A 294 6.80 -1.14 -23.25
N VAL A 295 7.94 -1.22 -22.53
CA VAL A 295 8.05 -2.04 -21.32
C VAL A 295 7.01 -1.59 -20.28
N ALA A 296 6.89 -0.29 -20.04
CA ALA A 296 5.95 0.28 -19.10
C ALA A 296 4.48 -0.05 -19.45
N ALA A 297 4.10 0.16 -20.72
CA ALA A 297 2.74 -0.11 -21.18
C ALA A 297 2.39 -1.60 -21.09
N LYS A 298 3.26 -2.49 -21.64
CA LYS A 298 3.04 -3.93 -21.58
C LYS A 298 2.98 -4.46 -20.15
N PHE A 299 3.83 -3.95 -19.25
CA PHE A 299 3.77 -4.29 -17.82
C PHE A 299 2.40 -3.95 -17.23
N MET A 300 1.89 -2.72 -17.45
CA MET A 300 0.58 -2.32 -16.96
C MET A 300 -0.55 -3.14 -17.56
N ASN A 301 -0.52 -3.39 -18.88
CA ASN A 301 -1.49 -4.24 -19.55
C ASN A 301 -1.52 -5.66 -18.97
N THR A 302 -0.33 -6.23 -18.68
CA THR A 302 -0.22 -7.54 -18.00
C THR A 302 -0.91 -7.54 -16.65
N LEU A 303 -0.74 -6.46 -15.85
CA LEU A 303 -1.40 -6.34 -14.56
C LEU A 303 -2.92 -6.14 -14.69
N VAL A 304 -3.38 -5.44 -15.74
CA VAL A 304 -4.82 -5.32 -16.02
C VAL A 304 -5.40 -6.70 -16.36
N SER A 305 -4.72 -7.49 -17.20
CA SER A 305 -5.15 -8.87 -17.52
C SER A 305 -5.11 -9.81 -16.31
N MET A 306 -4.24 -9.55 -15.33
CA MET A 306 -4.22 -10.28 -14.07
C MET A 306 -5.50 -10.06 -13.24
N VAL A 307 -6.15 -8.91 -13.40
CA VAL A 307 -7.38 -8.56 -12.65
C VAL A 307 -8.63 -9.08 -13.34
N ALA A 308 -8.59 -9.23 -14.66
CA ALA A 308 -9.72 -9.67 -15.49
C ALA A 308 -9.94 -11.19 -15.44
#